data_0432d79ca3e2b19818d6020196078354
#
_entry.id   0432d79ca3e2b19818d6020196078354
#
_cell.length_a   1.000
_cell.length_b   1.000
_cell.length_c   1.000
_cell.angle_alpha   90.00
_cell.angle_beta   90.00
_cell.angle_gamma   90.00
#
_symmetry.space_group_name_H-M   'P 1'
#
loop_
_entity.id
_entity.type
_entity.pdbx_description
1 polymer ?
#
loop_
_entity_poly.entity_id
_entity_poly.type
_entity_poly.pdbx_seq_one_letter_code
_entity_poly.pdbx_strand_id
1 'polypeptide(L)'
;MKFNLNNEEYYCKYWKKYFETILSDQDYEKVEHKNNVEIGHYDFATKIGYGFPDSFARKKFVHKLYRGESYYPKSMLINYKWTKENQNTVKDFIGKSRKILKNNYGVGSKSIYIVNTVDDCLKIMNKKDFYIIQNEVDPLLHNGLKLDERVYYLVVKEQGTFSGYMFKEGHIKLAGFKFDKKSNEMGVFATNIKAPKPDGSDSSKFTIDTVKFLDGYEKSDLWKKNRLEVMEKISEKFLPVIAENTKKYYKGKKEPVFMWHLYGIDLLIDKNYNFYLCEFNGKPGVLFEDVMPKNITELNKNMCDRIAMNFLFPWIDGESNSCVSDKSIVKLGEFEF
;
A
#
# COMPACT_ATOMS: atom_id res chain seq x y z
N MET A 1 -32.30 -2.59 -3.87
CA MET A 1 -31.32 -3.41 -4.60
C MET A 1 -30.66 -4.38 -3.63
N LYS A 2 -30.40 -5.58 -4.08
CA LYS A 2 -29.95 -6.67 -3.22
C LYS A 2 -28.44 -6.87 -3.38
N PHE A 3 -27.68 -6.94 -2.30
CA PHE A 3 -26.21 -7.11 -2.31
C PHE A 3 -25.77 -8.39 -1.58
N ASN A 4 -24.65 -8.94 -1.98
CA ASN A 4 -24.08 -10.13 -1.36
C ASN A 4 -22.60 -9.86 -0.99
N LEU A 5 -22.29 -10.00 0.30
CA LEU A 5 -20.94 -9.85 0.84
C LEU A 5 -20.41 -11.25 1.21
N ASN A 6 -19.92 -11.98 0.20
CA ASN A 6 -19.35 -13.30 0.45
C ASN A 6 -17.87 -13.18 0.83
N ASN A 7 -17.51 -13.43 2.08
CA ASN A 7 -16.28 -14.14 2.41
C ASN A 7 -15.98 -14.38 3.89
N GLU A 8 -15.28 -15.47 4.18
CA GLU A 8 -15.00 -15.99 5.50
C GLU A 8 -13.64 -15.60 6.10
N GLU A 9 -12.77 -14.89 5.38
CA GLU A 9 -11.47 -14.50 5.92
C GLU A 9 -11.54 -13.28 6.85
N TYR A 10 -10.65 -13.23 7.84
CA TYR A 10 -10.60 -12.26 8.93
C TYR A 10 -10.69 -10.78 8.45
N TYR A 11 -10.01 -10.43 7.37
CA TYR A 11 -10.05 -9.07 6.80
C TYR A 11 -11.40 -8.70 6.22
N CYS A 12 -12.09 -9.66 5.63
CA CYS A 12 -13.40 -9.47 5.04
C CYS A 12 -14.50 -9.31 6.06
N LYS A 13 -14.32 -9.93 7.24
CA LYS A 13 -15.29 -9.84 8.33
C LYS A 13 -15.49 -8.39 8.78
N TYR A 14 -14.43 -7.59 8.87
CA TYR A 14 -14.53 -6.18 9.26
C TYR A 14 -15.16 -5.32 8.15
N TRP A 15 -14.72 -5.46 6.91
CA TRP A 15 -15.33 -4.77 5.77
C TRP A 15 -16.76 -5.20 5.57
N LYS A 16 -17.05 -6.49 5.65
CA LYS A 16 -18.40 -7.04 5.57
C LYS A 16 -19.31 -6.42 6.64
N LYS A 17 -18.91 -6.47 7.91
CA LYS A 17 -19.68 -5.88 9.01
C LYS A 17 -19.88 -4.39 8.82
N TYR A 18 -18.84 -3.68 8.41
CA TYR A 18 -18.89 -2.24 8.18
C TYR A 18 -19.87 -1.89 7.06
N PHE A 19 -19.79 -2.54 5.90
CA PHE A 19 -20.72 -2.28 4.80
C PHE A 19 -22.12 -2.80 5.07
N GLU A 20 -22.29 -3.90 5.79
CA GLU A 20 -23.61 -4.36 6.25
C GLU A 20 -24.28 -3.31 7.12
N THR A 21 -23.54 -2.66 8.01
CA THR A 21 -24.09 -1.59 8.85
C THR A 21 -24.49 -0.38 8.01
N ILE A 22 -23.60 0.16 7.16
CA ILE A 22 -23.88 1.33 6.33
C ILE A 22 -25.03 1.08 5.36
N LEU A 23 -25.05 -0.10 4.71
CA LEU A 23 -26.10 -0.44 3.76
C LEU A 23 -27.46 -0.66 4.44
N SER A 24 -27.46 -1.19 5.66
CA SER A 24 -28.68 -1.30 6.47
C SER A 24 -29.22 0.09 6.87
N ASP A 25 -28.35 1.01 7.24
CA ASP A 25 -28.71 2.36 7.61
C ASP A 25 -29.26 3.20 6.42
N GLN A 26 -29.03 2.75 5.19
CA GLN A 26 -29.50 3.35 3.94
C GLN A 26 -30.68 2.58 3.30
N ASP A 27 -31.41 1.76 4.07
CA ASP A 27 -32.53 0.93 3.61
C ASP A 27 -32.22 -0.08 2.49
N TYR A 28 -30.96 -0.48 2.33
CA TYR A 28 -30.59 -1.55 1.40
C TYR A 28 -30.80 -2.93 2.05
N GLU A 29 -31.65 -3.76 1.44
CA GLU A 29 -31.87 -5.13 1.91
C GLU A 29 -30.70 -6.06 1.58
N LYS A 30 -30.21 -6.80 2.58
CA LYS A 30 -29.27 -7.88 2.40
C LYS A 30 -29.94 -9.06 1.70
N VAL A 31 -29.39 -9.53 0.58
CA VAL A 31 -29.86 -10.73 -0.11
C VAL A 31 -28.86 -11.85 0.00
N GLU A 32 -29.28 -12.90 0.64
CA GLU A 32 -28.70 -14.21 0.45
C GLU A 32 -29.16 -14.75 -0.89
N HIS A 33 -28.33 -14.74 -1.87
CA HIS A 33 -28.35 -15.50 -3.13
C HIS A 33 -28.37 -14.78 -4.49
N LYS A 34 -27.44 -15.27 -5.27
CA LYS A 34 -27.43 -15.70 -6.70
C LYS A 34 -27.39 -14.66 -7.82
N ASN A 35 -27.69 -13.43 -7.70
CA ASN A 35 -27.61 -12.52 -8.83
C ASN A 35 -26.55 -11.41 -8.64
N ASN A 36 -25.29 -11.78 -8.76
CA ASN A 36 -24.20 -11.11 -9.47
C ASN A 36 -23.89 -9.63 -9.23
N VAL A 37 -24.22 -9.07 -8.08
CA VAL A 37 -23.59 -7.85 -7.60
C VAL A 37 -22.59 -8.25 -6.54
N GLU A 38 -21.38 -8.62 -6.97
CA GLU A 38 -20.26 -8.88 -6.07
C GLU A 38 -19.67 -7.52 -5.70
N ILE A 39 -20.21 -6.88 -4.68
CA ILE A 39 -19.63 -5.69 -4.06
C ILE A 39 -18.61 -6.19 -3.05
N GLY A 40 -17.35 -5.97 -3.29
CA GLY A 40 -16.38 -6.33 -2.27
C GLY A 40 -14.95 -6.02 -2.66
N HIS A 41 -14.30 -5.32 -1.76
CA HIS A 41 -12.85 -5.22 -1.68
C HIS A 41 -12.18 -6.60 -1.89
N TYR A 42 -12.81 -7.64 -1.36
CA TYR A 42 -12.27 -8.99 -1.36
C TYR A 42 -12.36 -9.67 -2.72
N ASP A 43 -13.43 -9.48 -3.45
CA ASP A 43 -13.58 -10.11 -4.76
C ASP A 43 -12.60 -9.55 -5.77
N PHE A 44 -12.31 -8.25 -5.72
CA PHE A 44 -11.28 -7.64 -6.52
C PHE A 44 -9.88 -8.15 -6.11
N ALA A 45 -9.58 -8.17 -4.81
CA ALA A 45 -8.30 -8.67 -4.29
C ALA A 45 -8.17 -10.18 -4.43
N THR A 46 -9.22 -10.93 -4.20
CA THR A 46 -9.16 -12.38 -4.12
C THR A 46 -9.31 -13.03 -5.46
N LYS A 47 -10.17 -12.56 -6.33
CA LYS A 47 -10.35 -13.14 -7.67
C LYS A 47 -9.26 -12.69 -8.65
N ILE A 48 -8.76 -11.48 -8.56
CA ILE A 48 -7.48 -11.11 -9.18
C ILE A 48 -6.33 -11.78 -8.44
N GLY A 49 -6.50 -11.98 -7.16
CA GLY A 49 -5.59 -12.63 -6.28
C GLY A 49 -5.53 -14.15 -6.40
N TYR A 50 -6.52 -14.94 -6.76
CA TYR A 50 -6.38 -16.40 -6.86
C TYR A 50 -5.69 -16.88 -8.14
N GLY A 51 -5.70 -16.12 -9.22
CA GLY A 51 -4.75 -16.30 -10.32
C GLY A 51 -3.38 -15.64 -10.04
N PHE A 52 -3.39 -14.50 -9.27
CA PHE A 52 -2.19 -13.71 -8.88
C PHE A 52 -2.37 -13.12 -7.47
N PRO A 53 -2.73 -13.88 -6.47
CA PRO A 53 -3.38 -13.42 -5.26
C PRO A 53 -2.61 -12.37 -4.50
N ASP A 54 -1.42 -12.56 -4.19
CA ASP A 54 -0.59 -11.61 -3.48
C ASP A 54 0.44 -10.94 -4.39
N SER A 55 0.32 -11.10 -5.71
CA SER A 55 1.39 -10.70 -6.62
C SER A 55 1.60 -9.19 -6.62
N PHE A 56 0.51 -8.41 -6.56
CA PHE A 56 0.59 -6.94 -6.59
C PHE A 56 1.19 -6.35 -5.31
N ALA A 57 0.95 -6.96 -4.17
CA ALA A 57 1.53 -6.55 -2.89
C ALA A 57 2.91 -7.16 -2.61
N ARG A 58 3.36 -8.13 -3.42
CA ARG A 58 4.68 -8.73 -3.23
C ARG A 58 5.80 -7.83 -3.70
N LYS A 59 6.83 -7.69 -2.91
CA LYS A 59 8.00 -6.85 -3.20
C LYS A 59 8.67 -7.17 -4.53
N LYS A 60 8.70 -8.47 -4.93
CA LYS A 60 9.19 -8.91 -6.24
C LYS A 60 8.40 -8.33 -7.40
N PHE A 61 7.06 -8.25 -7.26
CA PHE A 61 6.19 -7.67 -8.28
C PHE A 61 6.42 -6.17 -8.38
N VAL A 62 6.40 -5.46 -7.25
CA VAL A 62 6.67 -4.03 -7.16
C VAL A 62 8.04 -3.70 -7.77
N HIS A 63 9.09 -4.48 -7.43
CA HIS A 63 10.41 -4.32 -8.01
C HIS A 63 10.40 -4.50 -9.54
N LYS A 64 9.74 -5.55 -10.05
CA LYS A 64 9.70 -5.78 -11.50
C LYS A 64 8.99 -4.66 -12.25
N LEU A 65 7.93 -4.10 -11.67
CA LEU A 65 7.14 -3.05 -12.31
C LEU A 65 7.84 -1.70 -12.28
N TYR A 66 8.51 -1.37 -11.17
CA TYR A 66 9.03 -0.01 -10.95
C TYR A 66 10.56 0.11 -10.99
N ARG A 67 11.31 -0.99 -11.18
CA ARG A 67 12.77 -0.91 -11.29
C ARG A 67 13.18 0.01 -12.43
N GLY A 68 14.12 0.92 -12.16
CA GLY A 68 14.59 1.91 -13.12
C GLY A 68 13.86 3.25 -13.04
N GLU A 69 12.72 3.31 -12.35
CA GLU A 69 12.02 4.57 -12.13
C GLU A 69 12.75 5.45 -11.09
N SER A 70 12.77 6.77 -11.32
CA SER A 70 13.42 7.73 -10.42
C SER A 70 12.78 7.78 -9.03
N TYR A 71 11.50 7.46 -8.94
CA TYR A 71 10.73 7.37 -7.69
C TYR A 71 10.70 5.97 -7.06
N TYR A 72 11.56 5.07 -7.51
CA TYR A 72 11.78 3.76 -6.88
C TYR A 72 13.25 3.62 -6.53
N PRO A 73 13.64 3.37 -5.26
CA PRO A 73 15.03 3.32 -4.90
C PRO A 73 15.78 2.26 -5.70
N LYS A 74 16.97 2.59 -6.20
CA LYS A 74 17.80 1.65 -6.95
C LYS A 74 17.89 0.33 -6.21
N SER A 75 17.54 -0.76 -6.88
CA SER A 75 17.39 -2.07 -6.24
C SER A 75 17.70 -3.21 -7.19
N MET A 76 17.98 -4.36 -6.63
CA MET A 76 18.27 -5.59 -7.36
C MET A 76 17.48 -6.75 -6.73
N LEU A 77 16.87 -7.59 -7.57
CA LEU A 77 16.26 -8.84 -7.15
C LEU A 77 17.32 -9.91 -7.01
N ILE A 78 17.36 -10.55 -5.85
CA ILE A 78 18.25 -11.66 -5.56
C ILE A 78 17.43 -12.94 -5.47
N ASN A 79 17.87 -13.92 -6.21
CA ASN A 79 17.33 -15.27 -6.21
C ASN A 79 18.17 -16.15 -5.28
N TYR A 80 17.60 -17.21 -4.76
CA TYR A 80 18.27 -18.17 -3.87
C TYR A 80 19.42 -18.96 -4.51
N LYS A 81 19.57 -18.95 -5.83
CA LYS A 81 20.70 -19.60 -6.52
C LYS A 81 21.93 -18.69 -6.44
N TRP A 82 22.66 -18.82 -5.36
CA TRP A 82 23.92 -18.11 -5.17
C TRP A 82 25.05 -18.75 -5.95
N THR A 83 25.22 -18.35 -7.20
CA THR A 83 26.45 -18.62 -7.95
C THR A 83 27.53 -17.61 -7.58
N LYS A 84 28.78 -17.91 -7.87
CA LYS A 84 29.91 -16.97 -7.66
C LYS A 84 29.70 -15.67 -8.43
N GLU A 85 29.12 -15.74 -9.62
CA GLU A 85 28.77 -14.59 -10.44
C GLU A 85 27.72 -13.71 -9.76
N ASN A 86 26.64 -14.30 -9.21
CA ASN A 86 25.63 -13.57 -8.46
C ASN A 86 26.22 -12.87 -7.21
N GLN A 87 27.15 -13.51 -6.53
CA GLN A 87 27.84 -12.90 -5.38
C GLN A 87 28.66 -11.67 -5.79
N ASN A 88 29.39 -11.74 -6.90
CA ASN A 88 30.13 -10.60 -7.42
C ASN A 88 29.20 -9.46 -7.81
N THR A 89 28.10 -9.74 -8.52
CA THR A 89 27.08 -8.73 -8.86
C THR A 89 26.49 -8.06 -7.63
N VAL A 90 26.19 -8.82 -6.57
CA VAL A 90 25.69 -8.28 -5.30
C VAL A 90 26.78 -7.45 -4.60
N LYS A 91 28.04 -7.91 -4.62
CA LYS A 91 29.18 -7.18 -4.06
C LYS A 91 29.34 -5.81 -4.72
N ASP A 92 29.27 -5.78 -6.06
CA ASP A 92 29.37 -4.53 -6.82
C ASP A 92 28.19 -3.60 -6.52
N PHE A 93 26.98 -4.15 -6.38
CA PHE A 93 25.80 -3.37 -6.01
C PHE A 93 25.89 -2.81 -4.58
N ILE A 94 26.40 -3.56 -3.62
CA ILE A 94 26.61 -3.09 -2.25
C ILE A 94 27.67 -1.97 -2.25
N GLY A 95 28.80 -2.20 -2.92
CA GLY A 95 29.90 -1.25 -2.99
C GLY A 95 30.38 -0.88 -1.58
N LYS A 96 30.50 0.42 -1.31
CA LYS A 96 30.93 0.98 0.00
C LYS A 96 29.79 1.49 0.88
N SER A 97 28.53 1.29 0.46
CA SER A 97 27.37 1.81 1.18
C SER A 97 26.47 0.68 1.64
N ARG A 98 25.95 0.81 2.86
CA ARG A 98 24.97 -0.12 3.37
C ARG A 98 23.69 -0.14 2.53
N LYS A 99 22.99 -1.26 2.55
CA LYS A 99 21.76 -1.51 1.80
C LYS A 99 20.68 -2.05 2.71
N ILE A 100 19.47 -1.98 2.22
CA ILE A 100 18.30 -2.61 2.83
C ILE A 100 17.99 -3.90 2.08
N LEU A 101 18.04 -5.04 2.79
CA LEU A 101 17.66 -6.35 2.26
C LEU A 101 16.24 -6.68 2.74
N LYS A 102 15.34 -7.00 1.82
CA LYS A 102 13.92 -7.27 2.09
C LYS A 102 13.55 -8.67 1.57
N ASN A 103 12.96 -9.51 2.41
CA ASN A 103 12.35 -10.76 1.95
C ASN A 103 11.05 -10.46 1.20
N ASN A 104 10.80 -11.19 0.11
CA ASN A 104 9.61 -11.02 -0.72
C ASN A 104 8.28 -11.26 0.01
N TYR A 105 8.28 -12.19 0.96
CA TYR A 105 7.07 -12.62 1.69
C TYR A 105 6.94 -11.98 3.08
N GLY A 106 7.92 -11.17 3.47
CA GLY A 106 7.97 -10.62 4.81
C GLY A 106 6.95 -9.49 5.04
N VAL A 107 6.34 -9.52 6.21
CA VAL A 107 5.39 -8.51 6.69
C VAL A 107 5.87 -7.88 8.01
N GLY A 108 5.49 -6.64 8.26
CA GLY A 108 5.63 -6.01 9.57
C GLY A 108 7.07 -5.80 10.02
N SER A 109 7.98 -5.42 9.16
CA SER A 109 9.42 -5.15 9.43
C SER A 109 10.26 -6.39 9.83
N LYS A 110 9.66 -7.53 10.11
CA LYS A 110 10.38 -8.76 10.57
C LYS A 110 11.32 -9.36 9.52
N SER A 111 11.27 -8.89 8.29
CA SER A 111 12.05 -9.41 7.15
C SER A 111 12.73 -8.30 6.37
N ILE A 112 13.08 -7.23 7.08
CA ILE A 112 13.90 -6.13 6.59
C ILE A 112 15.21 -6.17 7.37
N TYR A 113 16.32 -6.10 6.68
CA TYR A 113 17.66 -6.21 7.27
C TYR A 113 18.56 -5.14 6.68
N ILE A 114 19.49 -4.66 7.47
CA ILE A 114 20.56 -3.80 7.03
C ILE A 114 21.75 -4.68 6.71
N VAL A 115 22.34 -4.52 5.53
CA VAL A 115 23.48 -5.31 5.06
C VAL A 115 24.57 -4.39 4.53
N ASN A 116 25.81 -4.71 4.88
CA ASN A 116 27.01 -3.97 4.48
C ASN A 116 27.91 -4.80 3.55
N THR A 117 27.73 -6.13 3.57
CA THR A 117 28.55 -7.08 2.84
C THR A 117 27.72 -8.18 2.20
N VAL A 118 28.33 -8.90 1.28
CA VAL A 118 27.72 -10.12 0.70
C VAL A 118 27.51 -11.18 1.79
N ASP A 119 28.45 -11.29 2.74
CA ASP A 119 28.37 -12.27 3.82
C ASP A 119 27.18 -12.01 4.75
N ASP A 120 26.82 -10.73 4.97
CA ASP A 120 25.57 -10.38 5.69
C ASP A 120 24.35 -10.93 4.96
N CYS A 121 24.31 -10.77 3.63
CA CYS A 121 23.23 -11.33 2.82
C CYS A 121 23.16 -12.86 2.93
N LEU A 122 24.32 -13.54 2.83
CA LEU A 122 24.40 -15.01 2.90
C LEU A 122 23.92 -15.57 4.24
N LYS A 123 24.20 -14.87 5.35
CA LYS A 123 23.75 -15.25 6.70
C LYS A 123 22.23 -15.13 6.88
N ILE A 124 21.62 -14.16 6.20
CA ILE A 124 20.21 -13.82 6.35
C ILE A 124 19.32 -14.61 5.37
N MET A 125 19.81 -14.84 4.16
CA MET A 125 18.99 -15.37 3.08
C MET A 125 18.71 -16.86 3.22
N ASN A 126 17.42 -17.20 3.19
CA ASN A 126 16.96 -18.57 3.07
C ASN A 126 17.06 -19.03 1.60
N LYS A 127 17.49 -20.28 1.37
CA LYS A 127 17.70 -20.88 0.03
C LYS A 127 16.42 -21.04 -0.81
N LYS A 128 15.23 -20.74 -0.26
CA LYS A 128 13.94 -20.91 -0.94
C LYS A 128 13.27 -19.60 -1.33
N ASP A 129 13.74 -18.46 -0.83
CA ASP A 129 13.06 -17.18 -0.96
C ASP A 129 13.73 -16.25 -1.98
N PHE A 130 12.93 -15.29 -2.47
CA PHE A 130 13.43 -14.14 -3.20
C PHE A 130 13.65 -12.98 -2.25
N TYR A 131 14.71 -12.23 -2.50
CA TYR A 131 15.03 -11.03 -1.75
C TYR A 131 15.24 -9.85 -2.70
N ILE A 132 15.02 -8.67 -2.19
CA ILE A 132 15.34 -7.41 -2.86
C ILE A 132 16.37 -6.70 -2.01
N ILE A 133 17.53 -6.43 -2.61
CA ILE A 133 18.50 -5.51 -2.03
C ILE A 133 18.30 -4.14 -2.64
N GLN A 134 18.25 -3.10 -1.81
CA GLN A 134 17.84 -1.77 -2.20
C GLN A 134 18.74 -0.71 -1.56
N ASN A 135 18.99 0.36 -2.32
CA ASN A 135 19.66 1.53 -1.74
C ASN A 135 18.82 2.11 -0.61
N GLU A 136 19.49 2.53 0.44
CA GLU A 136 18.87 3.34 1.47
C GLU A 136 18.54 4.73 0.91
N VAL A 137 17.36 5.25 1.24
CA VAL A 137 16.98 6.64 1.01
C VAL A 137 17.42 7.44 2.21
N ASP A 138 18.12 8.56 2.02
CA ASP A 138 18.53 9.49 3.09
C ASP A 138 17.27 10.21 3.61
N PRO A 139 16.74 9.83 4.79
CA PRO A 139 15.36 10.13 5.13
C PRO A 139 15.17 11.59 5.54
N LEU A 140 13.97 12.11 5.26
CA LEU A 140 13.45 13.26 5.98
C LEU A 140 13.24 12.89 7.45
N LEU A 141 13.59 13.82 8.34
CA LEU A 141 13.45 13.61 9.78
C LEU A 141 12.44 14.59 10.39
N HIS A 142 11.60 14.08 11.27
CA HIS A 142 10.74 14.89 12.14
C HIS A 142 11.20 14.73 13.59
N ASN A 143 11.62 15.80 14.22
CA ASN A 143 12.21 15.78 15.57
C ASN A 143 13.36 14.76 15.74
N GLY A 144 14.14 14.56 14.67
CA GLY A 144 15.24 13.60 14.64
C GLY A 144 14.80 12.14 14.39
N LEU A 145 13.52 11.85 14.24
CA LEU A 145 12.97 10.54 13.90
C LEU A 145 12.76 10.42 12.39
N LYS A 146 13.14 9.28 11.83
CA LYS A 146 12.80 8.96 10.44
C LYS A 146 11.28 8.87 10.28
N LEU A 147 10.77 9.35 9.16
CA LEU A 147 9.36 9.26 8.82
C LEU A 147 9.14 8.61 7.44
N ASP A 148 7.99 7.95 7.30
CA ASP A 148 7.42 7.45 6.06
C ASP A 148 5.94 7.83 6.01
N GLU A 149 5.34 7.89 4.82
CA GLU A 149 3.92 8.17 4.67
C GLU A 149 3.17 6.93 4.15
N ARG A 150 2.02 6.62 4.76
CA ARG A 150 1.01 5.72 4.21
C ARG A 150 -0.01 6.53 3.45
N VAL A 151 -0.11 6.28 2.15
CA VAL A 151 -1.14 6.84 1.27
C VAL A 151 -2.14 5.73 0.93
N TYR A 152 -3.43 6.08 0.88
CA TYR A 152 -4.47 5.16 0.44
C TYR A 152 -4.78 5.39 -1.04
N TYR A 153 -4.75 4.30 -1.80
CA TYR A 153 -4.96 4.28 -3.24
C TYR A 153 -6.08 3.29 -3.57
N LEU A 154 -7.17 3.83 -4.11
CA LEU A 154 -8.34 3.07 -4.54
C LEU A 154 -8.27 2.85 -6.05
N VAL A 155 -8.45 1.62 -6.49
CA VAL A 155 -8.72 1.29 -7.89
C VAL A 155 -10.18 0.90 -8.02
N VAL A 156 -10.89 1.49 -8.96
CA VAL A 156 -12.26 1.17 -9.30
C VAL A 156 -12.30 0.72 -10.76
N LYS A 157 -12.98 -0.38 -11.04
CA LYS A 157 -13.33 -0.81 -12.39
C LYS A 157 -14.82 -0.66 -12.58
N GLU A 158 -15.22 0.08 -13.60
CA GLU A 158 -16.59 0.26 -14.01
C GLU A 158 -16.69 0.15 -15.56
N GLN A 159 -17.56 -0.69 -16.06
CA GLN A 159 -17.84 -0.85 -17.51
C GLN A 159 -16.57 -0.99 -18.40
N GLY A 160 -15.53 -1.65 -17.90
CA GLY A 160 -14.28 -1.86 -18.64
C GLY A 160 -13.20 -0.81 -18.36
N THR A 161 -13.54 0.33 -17.78
CA THR A 161 -12.60 1.37 -17.41
C THR A 161 -12.05 1.14 -16.00
N PHE A 162 -10.74 1.22 -15.84
CA PHE A 162 -10.03 1.17 -14.55
C PHE A 162 -9.59 2.58 -14.18
N SER A 163 -10.08 3.08 -13.05
CA SER A 163 -9.72 4.40 -12.53
C SER A 163 -8.98 4.29 -11.22
N GLY A 164 -7.93 5.09 -11.06
CA GLY A 164 -7.13 5.18 -9.84
C GLY A 164 -7.42 6.46 -9.07
N TYR A 165 -7.61 6.35 -7.76
CA TYR A 165 -7.90 7.48 -6.87
C TYR A 165 -7.00 7.47 -5.65
N MET A 166 -6.51 8.63 -5.25
CA MET A 166 -5.76 8.84 -4.01
C MET A 166 -6.62 9.61 -3.01
N PHE A 167 -6.61 9.16 -1.76
CA PHE A 167 -7.14 9.94 -0.65
C PHE A 167 -6.09 10.94 -0.17
N LYS A 168 -6.48 12.18 0.09
CA LYS A 168 -5.58 13.20 0.68
C LYS A 168 -5.20 12.84 2.10
N GLU A 169 -6.08 12.13 2.78
CA GLU A 169 -5.84 11.55 4.09
C GLU A 169 -4.91 10.34 3.97
N GLY A 170 -4.21 10.11 5.04
CA GLY A 170 -3.28 9.03 5.21
C GLY A 170 -2.63 9.18 6.57
N HIS A 171 -1.51 8.54 6.80
CA HIS A 171 -0.80 8.76 8.05
C HIS A 171 0.72 8.73 7.89
N ILE A 172 1.35 9.61 8.61
CA ILE A 172 2.79 9.66 8.80
C ILE A 172 3.16 8.63 9.87
N LYS A 173 4.12 7.81 9.57
CA LYS A 173 4.68 6.79 10.49
C LYS A 173 6.08 7.23 10.90
N LEU A 174 6.35 7.28 12.20
CA LEU A 174 7.65 7.65 12.74
C LEU A 174 8.40 6.42 13.25
N ALA A 175 9.71 6.41 13.07
CA ALA A 175 10.59 5.45 13.74
C ALA A 175 10.54 5.65 15.27
N GLY A 176 10.86 4.59 16.03
CA GLY A 176 10.79 4.66 17.49
C GLY A 176 11.93 5.44 18.14
N PHE A 177 13.09 5.49 17.48
CA PHE A 177 14.31 6.09 18.01
C PHE A 177 14.88 7.08 17.01
N LYS A 178 15.69 8.03 17.52
CA LYS A 178 16.36 9.03 16.69
C LYS A 178 17.20 8.35 15.61
N PHE A 179 17.13 8.91 14.42
CA PHE A 179 17.85 8.39 13.27
C PHE A 179 19.35 8.51 13.47
N ASP A 180 20.01 7.37 13.32
CA ASP A 180 21.48 7.30 13.28
C ASP A 180 21.88 6.45 12.06
N LYS A 181 22.56 7.08 11.11
CA LYS A 181 23.03 6.44 9.88
C LYS A 181 24.04 5.30 10.14
N LYS A 182 24.68 5.27 11.31
CA LYS A 182 25.64 4.22 11.71
C LYS A 182 24.98 3.05 12.41
N SER A 183 23.77 3.24 12.95
CA SER A 183 23.04 2.19 13.64
C SER A 183 22.53 1.12 12.68
N ASN A 184 22.48 -0.13 13.11
CA ASN A 184 21.79 -1.23 12.44
C ASN A 184 20.50 -1.65 13.16
N GLU A 185 20.09 -0.90 14.18
CA GLU A 185 18.90 -1.20 14.99
C GLU A 185 17.62 -0.89 14.24
N MET A 186 16.72 -1.87 14.20
CA MET A 186 15.46 -1.73 13.45
C MET A 186 14.58 -0.60 13.98
N GLY A 187 14.61 -0.29 15.27
CA GLY A 187 13.83 0.82 15.85
C GLY A 187 14.21 2.20 15.32
N VAL A 188 15.42 2.34 14.77
CA VAL A 188 15.95 3.58 14.16
C VAL A 188 15.43 3.75 12.71
N PHE A 189 15.14 2.65 12.01
CA PHE A 189 14.83 2.66 10.56
C PHE A 189 13.38 2.30 10.25
N ALA A 190 12.81 1.39 11.03
CA ALA A 190 11.46 0.89 10.75
C ALA A 190 10.41 1.81 11.38
N THR A 191 9.50 2.29 10.55
CA THR A 191 8.40 3.17 10.94
C THR A 191 7.09 2.43 11.20
N ASN A 192 7.05 1.12 10.94
CA ASN A 192 5.86 0.29 11.16
C ASN A 192 5.40 0.36 12.63
N ILE A 193 4.09 0.29 12.87
CA ILE A 193 3.49 0.31 14.21
C ILE A 193 4.09 -0.77 15.13
N LYS A 194 4.42 -1.96 14.56
CA LYS A 194 5.04 -3.07 15.30
C LYS A 194 6.57 -2.98 15.41
N ALA A 195 7.20 -1.93 14.85
CA ALA A 195 8.63 -1.71 15.03
C ALA A 195 8.95 -1.36 16.49
N PRO A 196 10.17 -1.66 16.95
CA PRO A 196 10.59 -1.30 18.31
C PRO A 196 10.36 0.17 18.60
N LYS A 197 9.77 0.46 19.74
CA LYS A 197 9.52 1.79 20.29
C LYS A 197 10.11 1.86 21.70
N PRO A 198 10.37 3.05 22.25
CA PRO A 198 10.77 3.20 23.65
C PRO A 198 9.74 2.54 24.57
N ASP A 199 10.19 1.86 25.62
CA ASP A 199 9.34 1.17 26.58
C ASP A 199 8.31 2.11 27.19
N GLY A 200 7.05 1.63 27.31
CA GLY A 200 5.93 2.40 27.84
C GLY A 200 5.47 3.57 26.96
N SER A 201 6.01 3.71 25.74
CA SER A 201 5.57 4.77 24.83
C SER A 201 4.20 4.45 24.21
N ASP A 202 3.35 5.48 24.13
CA ASP A 202 2.08 5.41 23.40
C ASP A 202 2.35 5.36 21.89
N SER A 203 1.88 4.31 21.23
CA SER A 203 2.03 4.11 19.78
C SER A 203 1.38 5.22 18.95
N SER A 204 0.39 5.94 19.49
CA SER A 204 -0.26 7.07 18.82
C SER A 204 0.71 8.23 18.54
N LYS A 205 1.77 8.37 19.32
CA LYS A 205 2.82 9.39 19.12
C LYS A 205 3.68 9.15 17.89
N PHE A 206 3.66 7.91 17.37
CA PHE A 206 4.46 7.49 16.22
C PHE A 206 3.63 7.31 14.94
N THR A 207 2.35 7.69 14.99
CA THR A 207 1.45 7.61 13.84
C THR A 207 0.53 8.83 13.86
N ILE A 208 0.73 9.73 12.90
CA ILE A 208 0.09 11.05 12.86
C ILE A 208 -0.75 11.12 11.58
N ASP A 209 -1.97 11.64 11.68
CA ASP A 209 -2.79 11.97 10.53
C ASP A 209 -2.04 12.92 9.58
N THR A 210 -1.97 12.57 8.29
CA THR A 210 -1.21 13.35 7.29
C THR A 210 -1.73 14.78 7.16
N VAL A 211 -3.06 14.99 7.20
CA VAL A 211 -3.65 16.32 7.05
C VAL A 211 -3.27 17.18 8.25
N LYS A 212 -3.39 16.63 9.47
CA LYS A 212 -2.97 17.31 10.69
C LYS A 212 -1.46 17.58 10.74
N PHE A 213 -0.64 16.64 10.25
CA PHE A 213 0.80 16.82 10.18
C PHE A 213 1.19 17.97 9.24
N LEU A 214 0.49 18.10 8.12
CA LEU A 214 0.77 19.13 7.12
C LEU A 214 0.12 20.49 7.44
N ASP A 215 -0.79 20.55 8.41
CA ASP A 215 -1.37 21.79 8.86
C ASP A 215 -0.31 22.66 9.57
N GLY A 216 -0.03 23.81 8.99
CA GLY A 216 1.05 24.68 9.45
C GLY A 216 2.48 24.21 9.14
N TYR A 217 2.66 23.09 8.44
CA TYR A 217 3.99 22.63 8.05
C TYR A 217 4.56 23.51 6.93
N GLU A 218 5.74 24.09 7.14
CA GLU A 218 6.36 25.08 6.23
C GLU A 218 6.45 24.60 4.76
N LYS A 219 6.74 23.34 4.54
CA LYS A 219 6.89 22.75 3.20
C LYS A 219 5.65 21.93 2.75
N SER A 220 4.48 22.22 3.32
CA SER A 220 3.24 21.51 3.06
C SER A 220 2.88 21.44 1.57
N ASP A 221 3.01 22.54 0.84
CA ASP A 221 2.65 22.59 -0.59
C ASP A 221 3.65 21.79 -1.45
N LEU A 222 4.94 21.89 -1.14
CA LEU A 222 5.96 21.07 -1.81
C LEU A 222 5.72 19.58 -1.55
N TRP A 223 5.39 19.21 -0.31
CA TRP A 223 5.02 17.85 0.06
C TRP A 223 3.84 17.33 -0.76
N LYS A 224 2.72 18.07 -0.74
CA LYS A 224 1.50 17.70 -1.47
C LYS A 224 1.75 17.55 -2.96
N LYS A 225 2.49 18.49 -3.57
CA LYS A 225 2.86 18.46 -4.98
C LYS A 225 3.68 17.21 -5.32
N ASN A 226 4.79 16.98 -4.64
CA ASN A 226 5.69 15.88 -4.95
C ASN A 226 5.04 14.52 -4.67
N ARG A 227 4.21 14.42 -3.62
CA ARG A 227 3.39 13.23 -3.34
C ARG A 227 2.44 12.94 -4.50
N LEU A 228 1.71 13.93 -4.97
CA LEU A 228 0.77 13.78 -6.08
C LEU A 228 1.48 13.31 -7.35
N GLU A 229 2.57 13.96 -7.74
CA GLU A 229 3.35 13.61 -8.92
C GLU A 229 3.85 12.14 -8.90
N VAL A 230 4.28 11.66 -7.74
CA VAL A 230 4.72 10.26 -7.59
C VAL A 230 3.53 9.31 -7.64
N MET A 231 2.41 9.66 -7.03
CA MET A 231 1.22 8.81 -7.06
C MET A 231 0.59 8.72 -8.47
N GLU A 232 0.62 9.78 -9.25
CA GLU A 232 0.21 9.77 -10.67
C GLU A 232 1.09 8.81 -11.48
N LYS A 233 2.42 8.89 -11.37
CA LYS A 233 3.35 7.98 -12.03
C LYS A 233 3.18 6.52 -11.60
N ILE A 234 2.88 6.29 -10.33
CA ILE A 234 2.57 4.96 -9.81
C ILE A 234 1.29 4.44 -10.46
N SER A 235 0.23 5.25 -10.51
CA SER A 235 -1.06 4.90 -11.08
C SER A 235 -0.96 4.60 -12.58
N GLU A 236 -0.27 5.44 -13.34
CA GLU A 236 -0.04 5.27 -14.77
C GLU A 236 0.55 3.89 -15.12
N LYS A 237 1.49 3.40 -14.33
CA LYS A 237 2.06 2.06 -14.55
C LYS A 237 1.22 0.92 -13.99
N PHE A 238 0.48 1.16 -12.92
CA PHE A 238 -0.24 0.11 -12.22
C PHE A 238 -1.57 -0.24 -12.88
N LEU A 239 -2.34 0.74 -13.34
CA LEU A 239 -3.67 0.53 -13.94
C LEU A 239 -3.64 -0.41 -15.14
N PRO A 240 -2.75 -0.26 -16.15
CA PRO A 240 -2.69 -1.19 -17.27
C PRO A 240 -2.40 -2.63 -16.84
N VAL A 241 -1.54 -2.81 -15.85
CA VAL A 241 -1.15 -4.14 -15.37
C VAL A 241 -2.29 -4.80 -14.62
N ILE A 242 -3.03 -4.06 -13.79
CA ILE A 242 -4.20 -4.59 -13.09
C ILE A 242 -5.31 -4.96 -14.07
N ALA A 243 -5.54 -4.12 -15.09
CA ALA A 243 -6.51 -4.38 -16.15
C ALA A 243 -6.18 -5.66 -16.93
N GLU A 244 -4.93 -5.80 -17.39
CA GLU A 244 -4.48 -6.99 -18.11
C GLU A 244 -4.61 -8.27 -17.28
N ASN A 245 -4.27 -8.23 -16.01
CA ASN A 245 -4.39 -9.39 -15.12
C ASN A 245 -5.85 -9.72 -14.82
N THR A 246 -6.72 -8.72 -14.69
CA THR A 246 -8.17 -8.91 -14.54
C THR A 246 -8.74 -9.64 -15.76
N LYS A 247 -8.43 -9.18 -16.96
CA LYS A 247 -8.85 -9.84 -18.20
C LYS A 247 -8.37 -11.29 -18.30
N LYS A 248 -7.09 -11.53 -17.97
CA LYS A 248 -6.53 -12.89 -17.95
C LYS A 248 -7.28 -13.81 -16.98
N TYR A 249 -7.61 -13.29 -15.79
CA TYR A 249 -8.31 -14.06 -14.77
C TYR A 249 -9.74 -14.42 -15.19
N TYR A 250 -10.46 -13.47 -15.79
CA TYR A 250 -11.86 -13.66 -16.21
C TYR A 250 -12.01 -14.26 -17.61
N LYS A 251 -10.92 -14.58 -18.31
CA LYS A 251 -10.99 -15.23 -19.63
C LYS A 251 -11.85 -16.49 -19.57
N GLY A 252 -12.98 -16.49 -20.27
CA GLY A 252 -13.96 -17.58 -20.26
C GLY A 252 -14.87 -17.66 -19.03
N LYS A 253 -14.86 -16.63 -18.18
CA LYS A 253 -15.72 -16.48 -17.00
C LYS A 253 -16.53 -15.19 -17.11
N LYS A 254 -17.65 -15.12 -16.36
CA LYS A 254 -18.41 -13.87 -16.24
C LYS A 254 -17.61 -12.89 -15.39
N GLU A 255 -17.24 -11.76 -15.96
CA GLU A 255 -16.53 -10.69 -15.27
C GLU A 255 -17.54 -9.76 -14.58
N PRO A 256 -17.31 -9.33 -13.31
CA PRO A 256 -18.12 -8.32 -12.66
C PRO A 256 -18.08 -6.98 -13.42
N VAL A 257 -19.23 -6.33 -13.50
CA VAL A 257 -19.35 -5.01 -14.15
C VAL A 257 -18.64 -3.93 -13.30
N PHE A 258 -18.77 -4.04 -11.99
CA PHE A 258 -18.14 -3.15 -11.03
C PHE A 258 -17.22 -3.93 -10.09
N MET A 259 -16.01 -3.40 -9.91
CA MET A 259 -15.00 -3.94 -8.96
C MET A 259 -14.24 -2.80 -8.33
N TRP A 260 -13.74 -2.99 -7.13
CA TRP A 260 -12.88 -2.02 -6.47
C TRP A 260 -11.88 -2.69 -5.53
N HIS A 261 -10.74 -2.02 -5.28
CA HIS A 261 -9.75 -2.46 -4.31
C HIS A 261 -8.99 -1.29 -3.71
N LEU A 262 -8.86 -1.30 -2.40
CA LEU A 262 -8.09 -0.32 -1.67
C LEU A 262 -6.69 -0.85 -1.35
N TYR A 263 -5.67 -0.12 -1.78
CA TYR A 263 -4.27 -0.35 -1.46
C TYR A 263 -3.76 0.65 -0.43
N GLY A 264 -2.89 0.19 0.45
CA GLY A 264 -2.04 1.08 1.25
C GLY A 264 -0.66 1.16 0.63
N ILE A 265 -0.26 2.32 0.16
CA ILE A 265 1.05 2.56 -0.43
C ILE A 265 1.94 3.23 0.59
N ASP A 266 3.10 2.62 0.87
CA ASP A 266 4.10 3.22 1.74
C ASP A 266 5.12 3.97 0.88
N LEU A 267 5.29 5.25 1.19
CA LEU A 267 6.23 6.16 0.54
C LEU A 267 7.35 6.54 1.52
N LEU A 268 8.59 6.36 1.10
CA LEU A 268 9.76 6.94 1.75
C LEU A 268 9.91 8.39 1.28
N ILE A 269 10.42 9.25 2.15
CA ILE A 269 10.61 10.66 1.84
C ILE A 269 12.05 11.03 2.19
N ASP A 270 12.76 11.62 1.22
CA ASP A 270 14.12 12.10 1.48
C ASP A 270 14.13 13.54 2.04
N LYS A 271 15.28 13.97 2.49
CA LYS A 271 15.52 15.32 3.04
C LYS A 271 15.22 16.47 2.07
N ASN A 272 15.08 16.18 0.77
CA ASN A 272 14.74 17.14 -0.29
C ASN A 272 13.26 17.08 -0.65
N TYR A 273 12.43 16.33 0.11
CA TYR A 273 11.01 16.09 -0.14
C TYR A 273 10.72 15.30 -1.42
N ASN A 274 11.68 14.52 -1.93
CA ASN A 274 11.40 13.54 -2.98
C ASN A 274 10.76 12.32 -2.35
N PHE A 275 9.72 11.81 -3.04
CA PHE A 275 8.99 10.63 -2.61
C PHE A 275 9.46 9.40 -3.38
N TYR A 276 9.57 8.29 -2.67
CA TYR A 276 9.96 7.01 -3.25
C TYR A 276 9.00 5.91 -2.83
N LEU A 277 8.54 5.13 -3.80
CA LEU A 277 7.72 3.96 -3.54
C LEU A 277 8.50 2.92 -2.72
N CYS A 278 7.98 2.55 -1.56
CA CYS A 278 8.54 1.52 -0.69
C CYS A 278 7.89 0.17 -0.89
N GLU A 279 6.56 0.12 -0.73
CA GLU A 279 5.77 -1.11 -0.86
C GLU A 279 4.29 -0.82 -1.11
N PHE A 280 3.59 -1.83 -1.66
CA PHE A 280 2.14 -1.91 -1.71
C PHE A 280 1.65 -2.87 -0.64
N ASN A 281 0.61 -2.47 0.07
CA ASN A 281 -0.15 -3.33 0.96
C ASN A 281 -1.52 -3.59 0.35
N GLY A 282 -1.73 -4.80 -0.16
CA GLY A 282 -3.00 -5.20 -0.77
C GLY A 282 -4.15 -5.37 0.22
N LYS A 283 -3.81 -5.47 1.50
CA LYS A 283 -4.78 -5.54 2.61
C LYS A 283 -4.36 -4.50 3.65
N PRO A 284 -4.55 -3.20 3.38
CA PRO A 284 -4.24 -2.18 4.37
C PRO A 284 -5.16 -2.38 5.57
N GLY A 285 -4.59 -2.43 6.77
CA GLY A 285 -5.32 -2.69 8.01
C GLY A 285 -6.18 -1.50 8.45
N VAL A 286 -7.09 -1.05 7.62
CA VAL A 286 -7.87 0.18 7.82
C VAL A 286 -8.87 0.12 8.96
N LEU A 287 -9.36 -1.07 9.33
CA LEU A 287 -10.40 -1.27 10.34
C LEU A 287 -9.93 -2.11 11.54
N PHE A 288 -8.62 -2.16 11.80
CA PHE A 288 -8.07 -2.86 12.96
C PHE A 288 -8.06 -1.97 14.19
N GLU A 289 -9.18 -1.93 14.91
CA GLU A 289 -9.32 -1.17 16.16
C GLU A 289 -8.33 -1.61 17.24
N ASP A 290 -8.01 -2.91 17.29
CA ASP A 290 -7.11 -3.49 18.28
C ASP A 290 -5.61 -3.19 18.03
N VAL A 291 -5.25 -2.70 16.85
CA VAL A 291 -3.85 -2.54 16.43
C VAL A 291 -3.52 -1.09 16.08
N MET A 292 -4.49 -0.33 15.60
CA MET A 292 -4.30 1.05 15.16
C MET A 292 -4.59 2.05 16.28
N PRO A 293 -3.85 3.16 16.37
CA PRO A 293 -4.22 4.25 17.25
C PRO A 293 -5.62 4.77 16.96
N LYS A 294 -6.36 5.17 17.98
CA LYS A 294 -7.78 5.57 17.88
C LYS A 294 -8.03 6.66 16.82
N ASN A 295 -7.15 7.67 16.76
CA ASN A 295 -7.21 8.73 15.75
C ASN A 295 -7.08 8.23 14.32
N ILE A 296 -6.29 7.17 14.10
CA ILE A 296 -6.12 6.55 12.78
C ILE A 296 -7.29 5.64 12.44
N THR A 297 -7.86 4.95 13.43
CA THR A 297 -9.07 4.16 13.24
C THR A 297 -10.25 5.04 12.80
N GLU A 298 -10.42 6.20 13.42
CA GLU A 298 -11.46 7.17 13.05
C GLU A 298 -11.25 7.73 11.63
N LEU A 299 -10.01 8.14 11.29
CA LEU A 299 -9.65 8.55 9.94
C LEU A 299 -9.97 7.45 8.91
N ASN A 300 -9.66 6.22 9.22
CA ASN A 300 -9.91 5.09 8.33
C ASN A 300 -11.42 4.81 8.17
N LYS A 301 -12.22 4.95 9.22
CA LYS A 301 -13.69 4.87 9.14
C LYS A 301 -14.24 5.93 8.21
N ASN A 302 -13.84 7.19 8.38
CA ASN A 302 -14.26 8.29 7.51
C ASN A 302 -13.88 8.06 6.04
N MET A 303 -12.72 7.46 5.78
CA MET A 303 -12.32 7.08 4.42
C MET A 303 -13.22 5.97 3.85
N CYS A 304 -13.59 4.98 4.66
CA CYS A 304 -14.51 3.93 4.24
C CYS A 304 -15.90 4.47 3.92
N ASP A 305 -16.41 5.43 4.73
CA ASP A 305 -17.67 6.13 4.46
C ASP A 305 -17.63 6.83 3.11
N ARG A 306 -16.52 7.51 2.80
CA ARG A 306 -16.34 8.17 1.49
C ARG A 306 -16.27 7.19 0.33
N ILE A 307 -15.66 6.01 0.50
CA ILE A 307 -15.69 4.96 -0.53
C ILE A 307 -17.14 4.55 -0.80
N ALA A 308 -17.92 4.32 0.25
CA ALA A 308 -19.32 3.95 0.11
C ALA A 308 -20.12 5.05 -0.59
N MET A 309 -20.03 6.31 -0.12
CA MET A 309 -20.82 7.42 -0.62
C MET A 309 -20.44 7.88 -2.03
N ASN A 310 -19.17 7.80 -2.42
CA ASN A 310 -18.73 8.31 -3.71
C ASN A 310 -18.63 7.25 -4.81
N PHE A 311 -18.59 5.97 -4.46
CA PHE A 311 -18.38 4.90 -5.44
C PHE A 311 -19.43 3.80 -5.37
N LEU A 312 -19.76 3.29 -4.17
CA LEU A 312 -20.64 2.13 -4.06
C LEU A 312 -22.10 2.51 -4.19
N PHE A 313 -22.58 3.51 -3.47
CA PHE A 313 -23.98 3.92 -3.52
C PHE A 313 -24.37 4.49 -4.89
N PRO A 314 -23.60 5.43 -5.50
CA PRO A 314 -23.91 5.90 -6.85
C PRO A 314 -24.00 4.75 -7.85
N TRP A 315 -23.07 3.78 -7.79
CA TRP A 315 -23.13 2.64 -8.67
C TRP A 315 -24.35 1.73 -8.41
N ILE A 316 -24.71 1.50 -7.12
CA ILE A 316 -25.90 0.72 -6.74
C ILE A 316 -27.18 1.40 -7.26
N ASP A 317 -27.24 2.71 -7.20
CA ASP A 317 -28.37 3.54 -7.65
C ASP A 317 -28.41 3.72 -9.18
N GLY A 318 -27.43 3.16 -9.90
CA GLY A 318 -27.34 3.24 -11.36
C GLY A 318 -26.71 4.51 -11.89
N GLU A 319 -26.06 5.30 -10.99
CA GLU A 319 -25.33 6.50 -11.35
C GLU A 319 -23.87 6.13 -11.77
N SER A 320 -23.32 6.88 -12.72
CA SER A 320 -21.91 6.71 -13.10
C SER A 320 -20.98 7.37 -12.10
N ASN A 321 -19.88 6.68 -11.74
CA ASN A 321 -18.82 7.24 -10.88
C ASN A 321 -17.93 8.31 -11.56
N SER A 322 -18.32 8.79 -12.74
CA SER A 322 -17.54 9.78 -13.51
C SER A 322 -17.32 11.11 -12.79
N CYS A 323 -18.11 11.44 -11.76
CA CYS A 323 -18.08 12.70 -11.04
C CYS A 323 -17.94 12.51 -9.53
N VAL A 324 -16.73 12.15 -9.04
CA VAL A 324 -16.44 12.21 -7.60
C VAL A 324 -16.39 13.66 -7.17
N SER A 325 -17.38 14.12 -6.40
CA SER A 325 -17.48 15.51 -5.93
C SER A 325 -16.63 15.79 -4.68
N ASP A 326 -16.17 14.75 -3.99
CA ASP A 326 -15.38 14.86 -2.76
C ASP A 326 -13.95 15.36 -3.07
N LYS A 327 -13.66 16.59 -2.67
CA LYS A 327 -12.35 17.24 -2.86
C LYS A 327 -11.19 16.56 -2.11
N SER A 328 -11.47 15.66 -1.19
CA SER A 328 -10.45 14.86 -0.50
C SER A 328 -9.99 13.66 -1.32
N ILE A 329 -10.71 13.32 -2.37
CA ILE A 329 -10.41 12.22 -3.30
C ILE A 329 -9.87 12.82 -4.59
N VAL A 330 -8.69 12.39 -5.00
CA VAL A 330 -8.01 12.88 -6.20
C VAL A 330 -7.94 11.76 -7.22
N LYS A 331 -8.53 11.96 -8.40
CA LYS A 331 -8.37 11.02 -9.54
C LYS A 331 -6.94 11.15 -10.07
N LEU A 332 -6.23 10.04 -10.12
CA LEU A 332 -4.83 9.98 -10.57
C LEU A 332 -4.69 9.56 -12.04
N GLY A 333 -5.72 8.97 -12.60
CA GLY A 333 -5.74 8.52 -13.98
C GLY A 333 -6.78 7.42 -14.21
N GLU A 334 -6.92 7.07 -15.48
CA GLU A 334 -7.81 5.99 -15.92
C GLU A 334 -7.16 5.22 -17.06
N PHE A 335 -7.61 3.98 -17.24
CA PHE A 335 -7.19 3.09 -18.29
C PHE A 335 -8.42 2.35 -18.83
N GLU A 336 -8.71 2.57 -20.11
CA GLU A 336 -9.75 1.84 -20.84
C GLU A 336 -9.15 0.60 -21.48
N PHE A 337 -9.96 -0.47 -21.52
CA PHE A 337 -9.46 -1.77 -21.97
C PHE A 337 -10.35 -2.33 -23.09
#